data_d84ee838c2ac1f879a7db1ee33add80d
#
_entry.id   d84ee838c2ac1f879a7db1ee33add80d
#
_cell.length_a   1.000
_cell.length_b   1.000
_cell.length_c   1.000
_cell.angle_alpha   90.00
_cell.angle_beta   90.00
_cell.angle_gamma   90.00
#
_symmetry.space_group_name_H-M   'P 1'
#
loop_
_entity.id
_entity.type
_entity.pdbx_description
1 polymer ?
#
loop_
_entity_poly.entity_id
_entity_poly.type
_entity_poly.pdbx_seq_one_letter_code
_entity_poly.pdbx_strand_id
1 'polypeptide(L)'
;MTYRDANDPAYMPLLREEQKDYIYHAELVIDNQRILMSDQVDIELTVCYTDYLTIIYDTKEEVQRAYEIMKEGSKTIYKMEATPYSSCRVVFVDRFGIRWGIMTEQVER
;
A
#
# COMPACT_ATOMS: atom_id res chain seq x y z
N MET A 1 11.48 10.20 -6.68
CA MET A 1 12.94 10.37 -6.85
C MET A 1 13.56 9.01 -7.09
N THR A 2 14.31 8.87 -8.16
CA THR A 2 15.07 7.64 -8.44
C THR A 2 16.39 7.62 -7.68
N TYR A 3 17.02 6.44 -7.61
CA TYR A 3 18.36 6.33 -7.03
C TYR A 3 19.37 7.16 -7.82
N ARG A 4 19.23 7.24 -9.14
CA ARG A 4 20.09 8.07 -10.00
C ARG A 4 19.97 9.56 -9.66
N ASP A 5 18.75 10.04 -9.48
CA ASP A 5 18.50 11.45 -9.13
C ASP A 5 19.06 11.80 -7.75
N ALA A 6 18.90 10.88 -6.79
CA ALA A 6 19.40 11.10 -5.43
C ALA A 6 20.93 11.08 -5.37
N ASN A 7 21.55 10.25 -6.20
CA ASN A 7 23.01 10.08 -6.26
C ASN A 7 23.63 9.88 -4.87
N ASP A 8 23.00 9.06 -4.05
CA ASP A 8 23.45 8.79 -2.68
C ASP A 8 24.69 7.90 -2.70
N PRO A 9 25.85 8.36 -2.19
CA PRO A 9 27.09 7.58 -2.22
C PRO A 9 27.03 6.29 -1.39
N ALA A 10 26.07 6.16 -0.50
CA ALA A 10 25.87 4.93 0.26
C ALA A 10 25.32 3.79 -0.61
N TYR A 11 24.63 4.12 -1.69
CA TYR A 11 23.96 3.13 -2.56
C TYR A 11 24.58 3.01 -3.95
N MET A 12 24.92 4.14 -4.58
CA MET A 12 25.28 4.18 -5.99
C MET A 12 26.38 3.19 -6.41
N PRO A 13 27.46 2.99 -5.62
CA PRO A 13 28.51 2.03 -6.01
C PRO A 13 28.06 0.56 -5.98
N LEU A 14 26.97 0.26 -5.28
CA LEU A 14 26.47 -1.10 -5.07
C LEU A 14 25.38 -1.48 -6.06
N LEU A 15 24.82 -0.52 -6.81
CA LEU A 15 23.67 -0.72 -7.68
C LEU A 15 24.09 -1.19 -9.06
N ARG A 16 23.34 -2.14 -9.61
CA ARG A 16 23.39 -2.45 -11.03
C ARG A 16 22.80 -1.29 -11.83
N GLU A 17 23.15 -1.18 -13.11
CA GLU A 17 22.72 -0.05 -13.93
C GLU A 17 21.17 0.08 -13.98
N GLU A 18 20.44 -1.04 -14.12
CA GLU A 18 18.99 -1.01 -14.13
C GLU A 18 18.37 -0.60 -12.81
N GLN A 19 19.05 -0.83 -11.69
CA GLN A 19 18.54 -0.46 -10.37
C GLN A 19 18.64 1.04 -10.09
N LYS A 20 19.47 1.76 -10.84
CA LYS A 20 19.64 3.21 -10.66
C LYS A 20 18.39 3.99 -11.01
N ASP A 21 17.51 3.42 -11.82
CA ASP A 21 16.23 4.04 -12.18
C ASP A 21 15.07 3.57 -11.30
N TYR A 22 15.35 2.71 -10.31
CA TYR A 22 14.36 2.33 -9.30
C TYR A 22 14.07 3.50 -8.36
N ILE A 23 12.97 3.42 -7.65
CA ILE A 23 12.52 4.50 -6.77
C ILE A 23 13.29 4.48 -5.46
N TYR A 24 14.05 5.53 -5.23
CA TYR A 24 14.76 5.78 -3.98
C TYR A 24 13.83 6.32 -2.90
N HIS A 25 12.93 7.23 -3.29
CA HIS A 25 11.99 7.85 -2.36
C HIS A 25 10.72 8.28 -3.09
N ALA A 26 9.59 7.91 -2.54
CA ALA A 26 8.27 8.35 -2.99
C ALA A 26 7.34 8.48 -1.79
N GLU A 27 6.30 9.28 -1.94
CA GLU A 27 5.26 9.43 -0.94
C GLU A 27 3.90 9.19 -1.55
N LEU A 28 3.09 8.41 -0.86
CA LEU A 28 1.67 8.26 -1.13
C LEU A 28 0.91 9.03 -0.06
N VAL A 29 0.06 9.97 -0.48
CA VAL A 29 -0.76 10.73 0.45
C VAL A 29 -2.19 10.22 0.38
N ILE A 30 -2.70 9.76 1.52
CA ILE A 30 -4.08 9.32 1.67
C ILE A 30 -4.69 10.17 2.78
N ASP A 31 -5.61 11.07 2.41
CA ASP A 31 -6.15 12.09 3.30
C ASP A 31 -5.00 12.89 3.96
N ASN A 32 -4.86 12.81 5.27
CA ASN A 32 -3.80 13.48 6.01
C ASN A 32 -2.60 12.57 6.32
N GLN A 33 -2.63 11.33 5.86
CA GLN A 33 -1.57 10.37 6.12
C GLN A 33 -0.56 10.35 4.98
N ARG A 34 0.70 10.23 5.34
CA ARG A 34 1.81 10.10 4.39
C ARG A 34 2.44 8.73 4.55
N ILE A 35 2.52 7.99 3.46
CA ILE A 35 3.18 6.69 3.41
C ILE A 35 4.44 6.85 2.56
N LEU A 36 5.59 6.61 3.16
CA LEU A 36 6.86 6.65 2.46
C LEU A 36 7.12 5.30 1.81
N MET A 37 7.60 5.32 0.59
CA MET A 37 7.79 4.13 -0.23
C MET A 37 9.12 4.18 -0.95
N SER A 38 9.72 3.02 -1.17
CA SER A 38 10.92 2.90 -1.99
C SER A 38 10.99 1.51 -2.59
N ASP A 39 11.72 1.39 -3.69
CA ASP A 39 12.06 0.08 -4.23
C ASP A 39 13.20 -0.55 -3.43
N GLN A 40 13.08 -1.84 -3.18
CA GLN A 40 14.07 -2.59 -2.43
C GLN A 40 15.23 -2.98 -3.36
N VAL A 41 16.45 -2.63 -2.95
CA VAL A 41 17.65 -2.91 -3.75
C VAL A 41 18.74 -3.67 -2.97
N ASP A 42 18.63 -3.70 -1.65
CA ASP A 42 19.67 -4.20 -0.75
C ASP A 42 19.43 -5.62 -0.23
N ILE A 43 18.19 -6.11 -0.35
CA ILE A 43 17.84 -7.48 0.04
C ILE A 43 16.93 -8.10 -1.03
N GLU A 44 16.83 -9.43 -1.02
CA GLU A 44 15.95 -10.16 -1.93
C GLU A 44 14.49 -9.83 -1.63
N LEU A 45 13.71 -9.59 -2.70
CA LEU A 45 12.28 -9.28 -2.58
C LEU A 45 11.51 -10.53 -2.14
N THR A 46 10.79 -10.40 -1.04
CA THR A 46 9.85 -11.42 -0.55
C THR A 46 8.47 -10.80 -0.40
N VAL A 47 7.49 -11.38 -1.07
CA VAL A 47 6.09 -10.97 -0.92
C VAL A 47 5.52 -11.62 0.34
N CYS A 48 4.95 -10.81 1.23
CA CYS A 48 4.37 -11.28 2.48
C CYS A 48 2.98 -10.69 2.68
N TYR A 49 1.97 -11.54 2.93
CA TYR A 49 0.58 -11.13 3.17
C TYR A 49 0.16 -11.24 4.62
N THR A 50 1.07 -11.56 5.53
CA THR A 50 0.79 -11.53 6.98
C THR A 50 0.70 -10.12 7.50
N ASP A 51 1.45 -9.19 6.90
CA ASP A 51 1.39 -7.76 7.21
C ASP A 51 0.68 -7.05 6.08
N TYR A 52 -0.20 -6.10 6.42
CA TYR A 52 -0.89 -5.31 5.42
C TYR A 52 -1.28 -3.94 5.99
N LEU A 53 -1.57 -3.01 5.08
CA LEU A 53 -1.96 -1.66 5.43
C LEU A 53 -3.47 -1.60 5.59
N THR A 54 -3.93 -0.94 6.66
CA THR A 54 -5.36 -0.72 6.88
C THR A 54 -5.65 0.77 6.87
N ILE A 55 -6.63 1.17 6.08
CA ILE A 55 -7.13 2.55 6.03
C ILE A 55 -8.50 2.57 6.68
N ILE A 56 -8.69 3.47 7.62
CA ILE A 56 -9.96 3.63 8.33
C ILE A 56 -10.63 4.92 7.85
N TYR A 57 -11.86 4.80 7.39
CA TYR A 57 -12.71 5.92 6.99
C TYR A 57 -13.88 6.07 7.95
N ASP A 58 -14.48 7.26 7.96
CA ASP A 58 -15.62 7.53 8.84
C ASP A 58 -16.90 6.88 8.34
N THR A 59 -17.06 6.77 7.03
CA THR A 59 -18.32 6.32 6.44
C THR A 59 -18.12 5.14 5.50
N LYS A 60 -19.17 4.32 5.38
CA LYS A 60 -19.26 3.23 4.42
C LYS A 60 -19.09 3.71 2.98
N GLU A 61 -19.64 4.87 2.65
CA GLU A 61 -19.54 5.45 1.32
C GLU A 61 -18.11 5.77 0.94
N GLU A 62 -17.30 6.24 1.89
CA GLU A 62 -15.88 6.49 1.67
C GLU A 62 -15.12 5.20 1.42
N VAL A 63 -15.42 4.14 2.16
CA VAL A 63 -14.84 2.81 1.94
C VAL A 63 -15.16 2.31 0.53
N GLN A 64 -16.41 2.43 0.11
CA GLN A 64 -16.86 2.02 -1.23
C GLN A 64 -16.12 2.80 -2.32
N ARG A 65 -15.97 4.10 -2.15
CA ARG A 65 -15.28 4.97 -3.11
C ARG A 65 -13.81 4.62 -3.22
N ALA A 66 -13.14 4.43 -2.10
CA ALA A 66 -11.72 4.07 -2.08
C ALA A 66 -11.50 2.74 -2.79
N TYR A 67 -12.32 1.74 -2.50
CA TYR A 67 -12.21 0.44 -3.14
C TYR A 67 -12.48 0.51 -4.65
N GLU A 68 -13.47 1.28 -5.09
CA GLU A 68 -13.74 1.48 -6.52
C GLU A 68 -12.52 2.01 -7.27
N ILE A 69 -11.76 2.89 -6.64
CA ILE A 69 -10.53 3.43 -7.23
C ILE A 69 -9.43 2.37 -7.30
N MET A 70 -9.30 1.55 -6.27
CA MET A 70 -8.18 0.63 -6.09
C MET A 70 -8.41 -0.77 -6.66
N LYS A 71 -9.64 -1.13 -6.96
CA LYS A 71 -10.00 -2.53 -7.28
C LYS A 71 -9.49 -3.01 -8.64
N GLU A 72 -9.19 -2.13 -9.58
CA GLU A 72 -8.72 -2.53 -10.90
C GLU A 72 -7.44 -3.35 -10.80
N GLY A 73 -7.46 -4.56 -11.36
CA GLY A 73 -6.33 -5.48 -11.29
C GLY A 73 -6.09 -6.08 -9.91
N SER A 74 -6.97 -5.83 -8.94
CA SER A 74 -6.84 -6.36 -7.59
C SER A 74 -7.44 -7.76 -7.47
N LYS A 75 -7.04 -8.46 -6.39
CA LYS A 75 -7.62 -9.73 -5.99
C LYS A 75 -8.24 -9.56 -4.62
N THR A 76 -9.57 -9.72 -4.54
CA THR A 76 -10.29 -9.60 -3.28
C THR A 76 -10.05 -10.85 -2.42
N ILE A 77 -9.61 -10.64 -1.18
CA ILE A 77 -9.40 -11.69 -0.19
C ILE A 77 -10.68 -11.87 0.64
N TYR A 78 -11.19 -10.78 1.20
CA TYR A 78 -12.46 -10.75 1.91
C TYR A 78 -13.35 -9.68 1.29
N LYS A 79 -14.51 -10.10 0.80
CA LYS A 79 -15.46 -9.21 0.12
C LYS A 79 -15.93 -8.08 1.04
N MET A 80 -16.38 -6.99 0.43
CA MET A 80 -16.92 -5.85 1.17
C MET A 80 -18.21 -6.24 1.89
N GLU A 81 -18.15 -6.22 3.22
CA GLU A 81 -19.30 -6.53 4.07
C GLU A 81 -19.06 -6.02 5.49
N ALA A 82 -20.12 -5.99 6.29
CA ALA A 82 -20.02 -5.67 7.69
C ALA A 82 -19.31 -6.81 8.43
N THR A 83 -18.60 -6.44 9.49
CA THR A 83 -17.93 -7.37 10.40
C THR A 83 -18.37 -7.07 11.84
N PRO A 84 -18.03 -7.92 12.82
CA PRO A 84 -18.37 -7.62 14.23
C PRO A 84 -17.82 -6.29 14.75
N TYR A 85 -16.81 -5.71 14.11
CA TYR A 85 -16.16 -4.48 14.59
C TYR A 85 -16.22 -3.31 13.60
N SER A 86 -16.77 -3.52 12.41
CA SER A 86 -16.81 -2.48 11.37
C SER A 86 -18.10 -2.61 10.56
N SER A 87 -18.71 -1.50 10.22
CA SER A 87 -19.92 -1.50 9.39
C SER A 87 -19.64 -1.86 7.93
N CYS A 88 -18.39 -1.74 7.50
CA CYS A 88 -18.00 -2.06 6.12
C CYS A 88 -16.49 -2.28 6.06
N ARG A 89 -16.07 -3.46 5.63
CA ARG A 89 -14.66 -3.79 5.46
C ARG A 89 -14.46 -4.59 4.18
N VAL A 90 -13.37 -4.29 3.48
CA VAL A 90 -12.88 -5.08 2.34
C VAL A 90 -11.39 -5.30 2.50
N VAL A 91 -10.90 -6.49 2.18
CA VAL A 91 -9.47 -6.82 2.16
C VAL A 91 -9.12 -7.37 0.79
N PHE A 92 -8.07 -6.83 0.20
CA PHE A 92 -7.67 -7.20 -1.16
C PHE A 92 -6.17 -7.01 -1.36
N VAL A 93 -5.64 -7.64 -2.39
CA VAL A 93 -4.28 -7.40 -2.87
C VAL A 93 -4.40 -6.56 -4.13
N ASP A 94 -3.75 -5.40 -4.15
CA ASP A 94 -3.84 -4.50 -5.29
C ASP A 94 -3.03 -5.01 -6.48
N ARG A 95 -3.12 -4.30 -7.62
CA ARG A 95 -2.43 -4.69 -8.86
C ARG A 95 -0.91 -4.67 -8.73
N PHE A 96 -0.37 -4.04 -7.70
CA PHE A 96 1.07 -3.98 -7.42
C PHE A 96 1.52 -5.05 -6.42
N GLY A 97 0.60 -5.89 -5.92
CA GLY A 97 0.91 -6.95 -4.98
C GLY A 97 0.90 -6.53 -3.52
N ILE A 98 0.35 -5.37 -3.20
CA ILE A 98 0.25 -4.88 -1.83
C ILE A 98 -1.12 -5.25 -1.24
N ARG A 99 -1.12 -5.84 -0.05
CA ARG A 99 -2.36 -6.18 0.65
C ARG A 99 -2.89 -4.98 1.42
N TRP A 100 -4.16 -4.67 1.22
CA TRP A 100 -4.87 -3.57 1.86
C TRP A 100 -6.09 -4.06 2.60
N GLY A 101 -6.37 -3.44 3.75
CA GLY A 101 -7.68 -3.46 4.37
C GLY A 101 -8.25 -2.05 4.33
N ILE A 102 -9.48 -1.89 3.88
CA ILE A 102 -10.20 -0.62 3.92
C ILE A 102 -11.47 -0.85 4.71
N MET A 103 -11.71 -0.04 5.74
CA MET A 103 -12.82 -0.27 6.66
C MET A 103 -13.32 1.03 7.27
N THR A 104 -14.52 0.98 7.82
CA THR A 104 -15.03 2.03 8.67
C THR A 104 -14.39 1.95 10.04
N GLU A 105 -14.54 3.01 10.83
CA GLU A 105 -14.00 3.06 12.17
C GLU A 105 -14.40 1.82 12.98
N GLN A 106 -13.45 1.29 13.71
CA GLN A 106 -13.67 0.13 14.55
C GLN A 106 -14.59 0.48 15.71
N VAL A 107 -15.63 -0.33 15.91
CA VAL A 107 -16.59 -0.18 16.99
C VAL A 107 -16.53 -1.44 17.84
N GLU A 108 -16.35 -1.27 19.15
CA GLU A 108 -16.50 -2.37 20.11
C GLU A 108 -17.98 -2.74 20.22
N ARG A 109 -18.23 -4.02 20.10
CA ARG A 109 -19.58 -4.56 20.21
C ARG A 109 -19.62 -5.66 21.26
#